data_2191bf95ad66d67ee1d5fcc399667a92
#
_entry.id   2191bf95ad66d67ee1d5fcc399667a92
#
_cell.length_a   1.000
_cell.length_b   1.000
_cell.length_c   1.000
_cell.angle_alpha   90.00
_cell.angle_beta   90.00
_cell.angle_gamma   90.00
#
_symmetry.space_group_name_H-M   'P 1'
#
loop_
_entity.id
_entity.type
_entity.pdbx_description
1 polymer ?
#
loop_
_entity_poly.entity_id
_entity_poly.type
_entity_poly.pdbx_seq_one_letter_code
_entity_poly.pdbx_strand_id
1 'polypeptide(L)'
;MRIALGIEYDGTDFLGWQRLSHGSSVQGAVESALSFVAAHPVDVTCAGRTDAGVHARCQVVHFDSPSARTERGWTLGANSQLPPTVAVLWAREVADDFHARYSARARRYRYTIQNRPIRPALDARRVAWERVPLDIDAMQSAAQALVGEHDFSAFRTVQCQARSTFRNVREITISRVGDEISIDIEANAFLHHMVRNIVGSLLPIGRGEQREAWLGELLAGRDRAKAGPTAPAAGLTFLGPRYPAHWNLPAEVSL
;
A
#
# COMPACT_ATOMS: atom_id res chain seq x y z
N MET A 1 1.89 9.66 26.45
CA MET A 1 2.88 8.89 25.67
C MET A 1 2.37 8.71 24.27
N ARG A 2 3.26 8.75 23.27
CA ARG A 2 2.94 8.44 21.87
C ARG A 2 3.29 7.00 21.56
N ILE A 3 2.36 6.27 20.94
CA ILE A 3 2.52 4.86 20.60
C ILE A 3 2.43 4.71 19.09
N ALA A 4 3.39 3.99 18.51
CA ALA A 4 3.36 3.52 17.13
C ALA A 4 2.95 2.04 17.10
N LEU A 5 2.13 1.66 16.12
CA LEU A 5 1.72 0.27 15.87
C LEU A 5 2.01 -0.12 14.43
N GLY A 6 2.47 -1.36 14.23
CA GLY A 6 2.45 -2.04 12.93
C GLY A 6 1.22 -2.91 12.82
N ILE A 7 0.50 -2.79 11.70
CA ILE A 7 -0.80 -3.44 11.50
C ILE A 7 -0.81 -4.18 10.17
N GLU A 8 -1.14 -5.48 10.21
CA GLU A 8 -1.41 -6.29 9.02
C GLU A 8 -2.92 -6.39 8.80
N TYR A 9 -3.37 -6.38 7.54
CA TYR A 9 -4.78 -6.62 7.23
C TYR A 9 -5.04 -7.17 5.83
N ASP A 10 -6.04 -8.05 5.74
CA ASP A 10 -6.74 -8.38 4.51
C ASP A 10 -7.84 -7.34 4.27
N GLY A 11 -7.66 -6.50 3.26
CA GLY A 11 -8.55 -5.37 2.98
C GLY A 11 -9.82 -5.73 2.20
N THR A 12 -10.02 -7.01 1.83
CA THR A 12 -11.07 -7.45 0.89
C THR A 12 -12.46 -7.00 1.31
N ASP A 13 -12.80 -7.11 2.59
CA ASP A 13 -14.13 -6.84 3.12
C ASP A 13 -14.26 -5.40 3.68
N PHE A 14 -13.25 -4.56 3.46
CA PHE A 14 -13.24 -3.16 3.90
C PHE A 14 -13.38 -2.18 2.74
N LEU A 15 -14.05 -1.08 2.99
CA LEU A 15 -14.14 0.08 2.08
C LEU A 15 -12.85 0.92 2.06
N GLY A 16 -11.72 0.29 2.43
CA GLY A 16 -10.39 0.86 2.53
C GLY A 16 -9.99 1.20 3.97
N TRP A 17 -8.87 1.90 4.07
CA TRP A 17 -8.33 2.29 5.36
C TRP A 17 -9.22 3.28 6.10
N GLN A 18 -9.61 4.38 5.44
CA GLN A 18 -10.19 5.55 6.11
C GLN A 18 -11.58 5.27 6.66
N ARG A 19 -11.84 5.70 7.92
CA ARG A 19 -13.17 5.70 8.52
C ARG A 19 -14.15 6.54 7.68
N LEU A 20 -15.28 5.95 7.35
CA LEU A 20 -16.38 6.55 6.61
C LEU A 20 -17.62 6.59 7.49
N SER A 21 -18.60 7.41 7.12
CA SER A 21 -19.91 7.45 7.80
C SER A 21 -20.75 6.18 7.53
N HIS A 22 -20.38 5.39 6.52
CA HIS A 22 -21.06 4.16 6.14
C HIS A 22 -20.04 3.06 5.79
N GLY A 23 -20.35 1.82 6.18
CA GLY A 23 -19.54 0.64 5.90
C GLY A 23 -18.31 0.48 6.80
N SER A 24 -17.70 -0.70 6.70
CA SER A 24 -16.53 -1.07 7.52
C SER A 24 -15.24 -0.51 6.93
N SER A 25 -14.38 0.01 7.78
CA SER A 25 -13.03 0.46 7.45
C SER A 25 -12.01 -0.11 8.43
N VAL A 26 -10.78 -0.28 7.96
CA VAL A 26 -9.68 -0.78 8.83
C VAL A 26 -9.42 0.20 9.97
N GLN A 27 -9.41 1.51 9.70
CA GLN A 27 -9.24 2.55 10.72
C GLN A 27 -10.29 2.46 11.81
N GLY A 28 -11.57 2.29 11.46
CA GLY A 28 -12.65 2.18 12.45
C GLY A 28 -12.51 0.95 13.35
N ALA A 29 -12.13 -0.20 12.78
CA ALA A 29 -11.87 -1.42 13.55
C ALA A 29 -10.69 -1.24 14.52
N VAL A 30 -9.59 -0.64 14.06
CA VAL A 30 -8.39 -0.37 14.87
C VAL A 30 -8.70 0.62 15.98
N GLU A 31 -9.37 1.75 15.69
CA GLU A 31 -9.73 2.76 16.69
C GLU A 31 -10.67 2.21 17.76
N SER A 32 -11.64 1.37 17.38
CA SER A 32 -12.53 0.69 18.32
C SER A 32 -11.75 -0.24 19.26
N ALA A 33 -10.86 -1.07 18.71
CA ALA A 33 -10.05 -2.00 19.49
C ALA A 33 -9.11 -1.26 20.46
N LEU A 34 -8.45 -0.22 19.98
CA LEU A 34 -7.54 0.60 20.81
C LEU A 34 -8.29 1.38 21.89
N SER A 35 -9.47 1.90 21.59
CA SER A 35 -10.30 2.61 22.58
C SER A 35 -10.73 1.69 23.73
N PHE A 36 -11.03 0.41 23.43
CA PHE A 36 -11.29 -0.59 24.46
C PHE A 36 -10.07 -0.82 25.37
N VAL A 37 -8.87 -0.99 24.80
CA VAL A 37 -7.62 -1.19 25.56
C VAL A 37 -7.24 0.04 26.37
N ALA A 38 -7.42 1.23 25.78
CA ALA A 38 -7.08 2.50 26.39
C ALA A 38 -8.07 2.91 27.50
N ALA A 39 -9.31 2.41 27.47
CA ALA A 39 -10.46 2.84 28.27
C ALA A 39 -10.83 4.33 28.03
N HIS A 40 -10.55 4.85 26.83
CA HIS A 40 -10.95 6.17 26.34
C HIS A 40 -10.92 6.18 24.78
N PRO A 41 -11.62 7.12 24.13
CA PRO A 41 -11.55 7.25 22.67
C PRO A 41 -10.13 7.45 22.17
N VAL A 42 -9.76 6.70 21.11
CA VAL A 42 -8.46 6.79 20.44
C VAL A 42 -8.68 7.03 18.95
N ASP A 43 -8.04 8.08 18.42
CA ASP A 43 -7.95 8.35 17.00
C ASP A 43 -6.53 8.04 16.50
N VAL A 44 -6.41 7.35 15.36
CA VAL A 44 -5.11 6.98 14.80
C VAL A 44 -4.76 7.77 13.55
N THR A 45 -3.48 8.08 13.39
CA THR A 45 -2.90 8.64 12.16
C THR A 45 -2.05 7.59 11.46
N CYS A 46 -2.36 7.27 10.21
CA CYS A 46 -1.64 6.25 9.43
C CYS A 46 -0.53 6.82 8.53
N ALA A 47 0.45 5.96 8.18
CA ALA A 47 1.53 6.28 7.26
C ALA A 47 1.07 6.49 5.82
N GLY A 48 0.03 5.77 5.38
CA GLY A 48 -0.56 5.88 4.06
C GLY A 48 -1.93 5.23 4.01
N ARG A 49 -2.91 5.89 3.39
CA ARG A 49 -4.25 5.30 3.19
C ARG A 49 -4.18 4.26 2.08
N THR A 50 -4.95 3.19 2.24
CA THR A 50 -5.18 2.19 1.19
C THR A 50 -6.63 2.26 0.72
N ASP A 51 -6.85 1.94 -0.55
CA ASP A 51 -8.18 1.92 -1.16
C ASP A 51 -8.99 0.69 -0.72
N ALA A 52 -10.28 0.66 -1.06
CA ALA A 52 -11.14 -0.51 -0.87
C ALA A 52 -10.53 -1.76 -1.51
N GLY A 53 -10.50 -2.87 -0.78
CA GLY A 53 -9.97 -4.14 -1.22
C GLY A 53 -8.43 -4.25 -1.26
N VAL A 54 -7.69 -3.22 -0.86
CA VAL A 54 -6.22 -3.22 -0.81
C VAL A 54 -5.75 -3.74 0.55
N HIS A 55 -4.74 -4.61 0.55
CA HIS A 55 -4.17 -5.23 1.73
C HIS A 55 -2.97 -4.45 2.29
N ALA A 56 -2.52 -4.82 3.50
CA ALA A 56 -1.24 -4.37 4.03
C ALA A 56 -0.52 -5.47 4.80
N ARG A 57 0.81 -5.52 4.64
CA ARG A 57 1.71 -6.34 5.46
C ARG A 57 2.11 -5.62 6.74
N CYS A 58 2.36 -4.32 6.66
CA CYS A 58 2.72 -3.51 7.83
C CYS A 58 2.32 -2.05 7.61
N GLN A 59 1.03 -1.72 7.80
CA GLN A 59 0.60 -0.34 7.95
C GLN A 59 1.11 0.19 9.30
N VAL A 60 1.70 1.37 9.32
CA VAL A 60 2.11 2.00 10.58
C VAL A 60 1.15 3.12 10.94
N VAL A 61 0.68 3.09 12.17
CA VAL A 61 -0.11 4.19 12.75
C VAL A 61 0.56 4.72 14.01
N HIS A 62 0.19 5.93 14.43
CA HIS A 62 0.48 6.42 15.76
C HIS A 62 -0.77 7.03 16.39
N PHE A 63 -0.78 7.06 17.71
CA PHE A 63 -1.79 7.72 18.53
C PHE A 63 -1.18 8.17 19.86
N ASP A 64 -1.86 9.07 20.53
CA ASP A 64 -1.49 9.52 21.88
C ASP A 64 -2.46 8.96 22.91
N SER A 65 -1.93 8.47 24.05
CA SER A 65 -2.73 7.97 25.15
C SER A 65 -2.09 8.28 26.50
N PRO A 66 -2.86 8.69 27.51
CA PRO A 66 -2.41 8.77 28.91
C PRO A 66 -2.36 7.40 29.59
N SER A 67 -2.99 6.36 29.01
CA SER A 67 -3.12 5.05 29.63
C SER A 67 -1.78 4.31 29.63
N ALA A 68 -1.26 3.99 30.80
CA ALA A 68 -0.06 3.19 30.97
C ALA A 68 -0.37 1.72 30.61
N ARG A 69 0.04 1.29 29.43
CA ARG A 69 0.00 -0.09 28.97
C ARG A 69 1.37 -0.46 28.43
N THR A 70 1.78 -1.71 28.63
CA THR A 70 3.00 -2.25 28.01
C THR A 70 2.78 -2.43 26.49
N GLU A 71 3.86 -2.49 25.70
CA GLU A 71 3.80 -2.80 24.27
C GLU A 71 3.03 -4.12 24.02
N ARG A 72 3.27 -5.13 24.85
CA ARG A 72 2.52 -6.40 24.82
C ARG A 72 1.03 -6.19 25.16
N GLY A 73 0.71 -5.31 26.12
CA GLY A 73 -0.67 -4.99 26.50
C GLY A 73 -1.43 -4.34 25.34
N TRP A 74 -0.82 -3.39 24.64
CA TRP A 74 -1.39 -2.79 23.43
C TRP A 74 -1.61 -3.83 22.34
N THR A 75 -0.60 -4.65 22.03
CA THR A 75 -0.65 -5.65 20.95
C THR A 75 -1.72 -6.71 21.21
N LEU A 76 -1.65 -7.41 22.34
CA LEU A 76 -2.57 -8.51 22.65
C LEU A 76 -3.98 -8.00 22.95
N GLY A 77 -4.09 -6.86 23.65
CA GLY A 77 -5.38 -6.26 23.96
C GLY A 77 -6.12 -5.82 22.70
N ALA A 78 -5.45 -5.16 21.75
CA ALA A 78 -6.05 -4.79 20.48
C ALA A 78 -6.47 -6.04 19.67
N ASN A 79 -5.60 -7.04 19.57
CA ASN A 79 -5.88 -8.27 18.82
C ASN A 79 -7.07 -9.08 19.39
N SER A 80 -7.39 -8.95 20.69
CA SER A 80 -8.57 -9.59 21.27
C SER A 80 -9.90 -8.98 20.82
N GLN A 81 -9.87 -7.76 20.27
CA GLN A 81 -11.04 -7.00 19.82
C GLN A 81 -11.13 -6.88 18.29
N LEU A 82 -10.02 -7.10 17.57
CA LEU A 82 -9.95 -6.98 16.12
C LEU A 82 -10.60 -8.19 15.42
N PRO A 83 -11.20 -7.97 14.22
CA PRO A 83 -11.65 -9.09 13.40
C PRO A 83 -10.44 -9.91 12.91
N PRO A 84 -10.62 -11.19 12.56
CA PRO A 84 -9.52 -12.09 12.17
C PRO A 84 -8.74 -11.64 10.91
N THR A 85 -9.29 -10.68 10.18
CA THR A 85 -8.68 -10.08 8.97
C THR A 85 -7.78 -8.87 9.28
N VAL A 86 -7.65 -8.45 10.55
CA VAL A 86 -6.81 -7.34 11.00
C VAL A 86 -6.01 -7.76 12.21
N ALA A 87 -4.70 -7.54 12.22
CA ALA A 87 -3.84 -7.85 13.35
C ALA A 87 -2.83 -6.74 13.65
N VAL A 88 -2.64 -6.42 14.92
CA VAL A 88 -1.52 -5.62 15.40
C VAL A 88 -0.31 -6.55 15.55
N LEU A 89 0.74 -6.28 14.80
CA LEU A 89 1.98 -7.07 14.79
C LEU A 89 2.91 -6.68 15.95
N TRP A 90 2.99 -5.38 16.21
CA TRP A 90 3.84 -4.81 17.25
C TRP A 90 3.31 -3.45 17.72
N ALA A 91 3.72 -3.06 18.92
CA ALA A 91 3.57 -1.73 19.50
C ALA A 91 4.93 -1.22 19.97
N ARG A 92 5.16 0.08 19.85
CA ARG A 92 6.36 0.77 20.35
C ARG A 92 6.00 2.13 20.91
N GLU A 93 6.50 2.45 22.08
CA GLU A 93 6.54 3.82 22.54
C GLU A 93 7.57 4.59 21.73
N VAL A 94 7.20 5.77 21.24
CA VAL A 94 8.03 6.62 20.39
C VAL A 94 8.05 8.05 20.91
N ALA A 95 9.06 8.82 20.50
CA ALA A 95 9.15 10.23 20.85
C ALA A 95 7.93 11.02 20.35
N ASP A 96 7.55 12.08 21.07
CA ASP A 96 6.33 12.85 20.82
C ASP A 96 6.32 13.57 19.45
N ASP A 97 7.48 13.75 18.83
CA ASP A 97 7.64 14.31 17.49
C ASP A 97 7.54 13.26 16.36
N PHE A 98 7.44 11.98 16.69
CA PHE A 98 7.16 10.94 15.68
C PHE A 98 5.79 11.13 15.05
N HIS A 99 5.73 11.09 13.72
CA HIS A 99 4.49 11.17 12.99
C HIS A 99 4.46 10.09 11.89
N ALA A 100 3.55 9.09 11.99
CA ALA A 100 3.50 7.95 11.09
C ALA A 100 3.54 8.34 9.60
N ARG A 101 2.88 9.43 9.20
CA ARG A 101 2.86 9.90 7.82
C ARG A 101 4.07 10.73 7.43
N TYR A 102 4.49 11.69 8.28
CA TYR A 102 5.48 12.70 7.91
C TYR A 102 6.91 12.30 8.24
N SER A 103 7.12 11.42 9.23
CA SER A 103 8.44 10.86 9.52
C SER A 103 8.87 9.80 8.49
N ALA A 104 7.94 9.25 7.71
CA ALA A 104 8.24 8.24 6.70
C ALA A 104 8.95 8.85 5.48
N ARG A 105 10.08 8.25 5.08
CA ARG A 105 10.91 8.65 3.94
C ARG A 105 10.54 7.96 2.64
N ALA A 106 9.88 6.80 2.73
CA ALA A 106 9.35 6.07 1.58
C ALA A 106 8.12 5.23 1.97
N ARG A 107 7.43 4.72 0.97
CA ARG A 107 6.37 3.70 1.04
C ARG A 107 6.65 2.66 0.01
N ARG A 108 6.36 1.40 0.35
CA ARG A 108 6.57 0.25 -0.53
C ARG A 108 5.25 -0.46 -0.77
N TYR A 109 5.05 -0.84 -2.01
CA TYR A 109 3.91 -1.65 -2.42
C TYR A 109 4.39 -2.84 -3.23
N ARG A 110 3.68 -3.96 -3.12
CA ARG A 110 3.75 -5.11 -4.01
C ARG A 110 2.42 -5.26 -4.72
N TYR A 111 2.49 -5.46 -6.02
CA TYR A 111 1.34 -5.90 -6.80
C TYR A 111 1.59 -7.32 -7.29
N THR A 112 0.70 -8.27 -6.92
CA THR A 112 0.83 -9.69 -7.23
C THR A 112 -0.16 -10.08 -8.32
N ILE A 113 0.35 -10.75 -9.37
CA ILE A 113 -0.43 -11.25 -10.50
C ILE A 113 -0.27 -12.77 -10.56
N GLN A 114 -1.37 -13.51 -10.58
CA GLN A 114 -1.39 -14.91 -10.93
C GLN A 114 -1.54 -15.03 -12.45
N ASN A 115 -0.44 -15.36 -13.15
CA ASN A 115 -0.38 -15.39 -14.61
C ASN A 115 -0.45 -16.83 -15.13
N ARG A 116 -1.66 -17.31 -15.34
CA ARG A 116 -1.96 -18.66 -15.84
C ARG A 116 -3.34 -18.72 -16.49
N PRO A 117 -3.60 -19.74 -17.36
CA PRO A 117 -4.90 -19.86 -18.04
C PRO A 117 -6.10 -20.00 -17.12
N ILE A 118 -5.93 -20.69 -15.98
CA ILE A 118 -7.02 -20.96 -15.03
C ILE A 118 -6.95 -19.99 -13.85
N ARG A 119 -8.08 -19.37 -13.54
CA ARG A 119 -8.19 -18.42 -12.41
C ARG A 119 -7.79 -19.07 -11.09
N PRO A 120 -7.16 -18.33 -10.15
CA PRO A 120 -6.90 -18.81 -8.80
C PRO A 120 -8.20 -18.99 -8.02
N ALA A 121 -8.27 -20.02 -7.17
CA ALA A 121 -9.37 -20.22 -6.24
C ALA A 121 -8.94 -19.83 -4.81
N LEU A 122 -7.78 -20.32 -4.33
CA LEU A 122 -7.30 -20.07 -2.98
C LEU A 122 -6.89 -18.60 -2.78
N ASP A 123 -6.15 -18.04 -3.74
CA ASP A 123 -5.60 -16.67 -3.65
C ASP A 123 -6.45 -15.62 -4.38
N ALA A 124 -7.68 -15.98 -4.80
CA ALA A 124 -8.55 -15.12 -5.61
C ALA A 124 -8.82 -13.72 -5.00
N ARG A 125 -8.67 -13.59 -3.67
CA ARG A 125 -8.88 -12.33 -2.93
C ARG A 125 -7.59 -11.52 -2.72
N ARG A 126 -6.41 -12.10 -3.07
CA ARG A 126 -5.08 -11.51 -2.77
C ARG A 126 -4.18 -11.32 -3.97
N VAL A 127 -4.63 -11.74 -5.16
CA VAL A 127 -3.90 -11.59 -6.42
C VAL A 127 -4.81 -11.06 -7.51
N ALA A 128 -4.24 -10.37 -8.49
CA ALA A 128 -4.89 -10.14 -9.77
C ALA A 128 -4.68 -11.36 -10.67
N TRP A 129 -5.68 -11.72 -11.46
CA TRP A 129 -5.55 -12.81 -12.41
C TRP A 129 -5.36 -12.26 -13.83
N GLU A 130 -4.33 -12.79 -14.51
CA GLU A 130 -4.09 -12.54 -15.94
C GLU A 130 -3.88 -13.90 -16.64
N ARG A 131 -4.76 -14.16 -17.62
CA ARG A 131 -4.76 -15.44 -18.34
C ARG A 131 -3.77 -15.49 -19.49
N VAL A 132 -3.46 -14.33 -20.07
CA VAL A 132 -2.52 -14.22 -21.20
C VAL A 132 -1.11 -14.21 -20.65
N PRO A 133 -0.19 -15.00 -21.22
CA PRO A 133 1.21 -14.95 -20.82
C PRO A 133 1.77 -13.54 -20.92
N LEU A 134 2.52 -13.14 -19.91
CA LEU A 134 3.13 -11.82 -19.82
C LEU A 134 4.64 -11.93 -20.04
N ASP A 135 5.18 -11.04 -20.85
CA ASP A 135 6.62 -10.81 -20.99
C ASP A 135 7.08 -9.85 -19.87
N ILE A 136 7.71 -10.43 -18.83
CA ILE A 136 8.17 -9.65 -17.68
C ILE A 136 9.41 -8.81 -17.99
N ASP A 137 10.23 -9.22 -18.97
CA ASP A 137 11.43 -8.48 -19.36
C ASP A 137 11.04 -7.19 -20.07
N ALA A 138 10.07 -7.24 -20.98
CA ALA A 138 9.49 -6.06 -21.62
C ALA A 138 8.82 -5.13 -20.60
N MET A 139 8.07 -5.70 -19.62
CA MET A 139 7.46 -4.92 -18.54
C MET A 139 8.53 -4.25 -17.66
N GLN A 140 9.61 -4.96 -17.29
CA GLN A 140 10.70 -4.43 -16.46
C GLN A 140 11.44 -3.31 -17.18
N SER A 141 11.75 -3.51 -18.47
CA SER A 141 12.39 -2.49 -19.33
C SER A 141 11.55 -1.21 -19.38
N ALA A 142 10.26 -1.35 -19.69
CA ALA A 142 9.34 -0.21 -19.73
C ALA A 142 9.24 0.52 -18.38
N ALA A 143 9.20 -0.23 -17.27
CA ALA A 143 9.05 0.33 -15.93
C ALA A 143 10.20 1.26 -15.51
N GLN A 144 11.40 1.08 -16.09
CA GLN A 144 12.56 1.94 -15.79
C GLN A 144 12.32 3.41 -16.15
N ALA A 145 11.43 3.70 -17.12
CA ALA A 145 11.06 5.07 -17.46
C ALA A 145 10.37 5.84 -16.31
N LEU A 146 9.88 5.13 -15.29
CA LEU A 146 9.20 5.71 -14.13
C LEU A 146 10.15 6.02 -12.96
N VAL A 147 11.39 5.51 -12.99
CA VAL A 147 12.36 5.71 -11.90
C VAL A 147 12.87 7.15 -11.92
N GLY A 148 12.94 7.76 -10.73
CA GLY A 148 13.33 9.15 -10.55
C GLY A 148 12.14 10.04 -10.17
N GLU A 149 12.39 11.36 -10.19
CA GLU A 149 11.37 12.36 -9.90
C GLU A 149 10.65 12.80 -11.18
N HIS A 150 9.35 12.52 -11.26
CA HIS A 150 8.50 12.80 -12.40
C HIS A 150 7.13 13.32 -12.00
N ASP A 151 6.43 13.93 -12.95
CA ASP A 151 5.02 14.26 -12.85
C ASP A 151 4.15 13.04 -13.20
N PHE A 152 3.54 12.41 -12.20
CA PHE A 152 2.69 11.22 -12.35
C PHE A 152 1.22 11.54 -12.63
N SER A 153 0.90 12.66 -13.24
CA SER A 153 -0.48 13.05 -13.60
C SER A 153 -1.19 11.98 -14.43
N ALA A 154 -0.49 11.30 -15.36
CA ALA A 154 -1.04 10.21 -16.17
C ALA A 154 -1.47 8.98 -15.34
N PHE A 155 -0.96 8.83 -14.12
CA PHE A 155 -1.23 7.67 -13.28
C PHE A 155 -2.07 7.99 -12.03
N ARG A 156 -2.67 9.19 -11.95
CA ARG A 156 -3.59 9.54 -10.86
C ARG A 156 -5.05 9.46 -11.27
N THR A 157 -5.94 9.22 -10.30
CA THR A 157 -7.40 9.39 -10.53
C THR A 157 -7.80 10.86 -10.46
N VAL A 158 -8.93 11.19 -11.08
CA VAL A 158 -9.52 12.55 -11.04
C VAL A 158 -9.83 12.98 -9.59
N GLN A 159 -10.19 12.05 -8.72
CA GLN A 159 -10.54 12.29 -7.31
C GLN A 159 -9.30 12.50 -6.41
N CYS A 160 -8.09 12.47 -6.96
CA CYS A 160 -6.85 12.64 -6.19
C CYS A 160 -6.73 14.07 -5.62
N GLN A 161 -6.71 14.19 -4.29
CA GLN A 161 -6.61 15.47 -3.57
C GLN A 161 -5.16 15.93 -3.32
N ALA A 162 -4.16 15.27 -3.91
CA ALA A 162 -2.77 15.64 -3.73
C ALA A 162 -2.48 17.03 -4.34
N ARG A 163 -1.80 17.90 -3.57
CA ARG A 163 -1.43 19.26 -3.99
C ARG A 163 -0.39 19.27 -5.13
N SER A 164 0.47 18.26 -5.17
CA SER A 164 1.49 18.06 -6.20
C SER A 164 1.36 16.68 -6.82
N THR A 165 1.58 16.57 -8.12
CA THR A 165 1.62 15.32 -8.88
C THR A 165 3.03 14.73 -9.00
N PHE A 166 4.04 15.48 -8.58
CA PHE A 166 5.43 15.03 -8.61
C PHE A 166 5.69 13.99 -7.52
N ARG A 167 6.29 12.86 -7.92
CA ARG A 167 6.73 11.78 -7.03
C ARG A 167 8.12 11.32 -7.45
N ASN A 168 8.87 10.84 -6.47
CA ASN A 168 10.16 10.21 -6.73
C ASN A 168 10.00 8.69 -6.52
N VAL A 169 9.96 7.93 -7.60
CA VAL A 169 10.02 6.47 -7.59
C VAL A 169 11.48 6.08 -7.47
N ARG A 170 11.84 5.42 -6.38
CA ARG A 170 13.21 5.02 -6.10
C ARG A 170 13.59 3.75 -6.82
N GLU A 171 12.64 2.83 -6.87
CA GLU A 171 12.83 1.52 -7.45
C GLU A 171 11.50 0.94 -7.93
N ILE A 172 11.57 0.19 -9.02
CA ILE A 172 10.50 -0.67 -9.50
C ILE A 172 11.13 -1.97 -10.04
N THR A 173 10.71 -3.09 -9.46
CA THR A 173 11.26 -4.42 -9.78
C THR A 173 10.13 -5.37 -10.12
N ILE A 174 10.26 -6.10 -11.23
CA ILE A 174 9.31 -7.10 -11.68
C ILE A 174 9.99 -8.46 -11.67
N SER A 175 9.40 -9.44 -11.01
CA SER A 175 9.95 -10.79 -10.90
C SER A 175 8.86 -11.83 -11.08
N ARG A 176 9.26 -13.06 -11.48
CA ARG A 176 8.37 -14.21 -11.65
C ARG A 176 8.89 -15.40 -10.88
N VAL A 177 8.00 -16.05 -10.14
CA VAL A 177 8.24 -17.35 -9.51
C VAL A 177 7.07 -18.27 -9.89
N GLY A 178 7.31 -19.22 -10.78
CA GLY A 178 6.25 -20.05 -11.35
C GLY A 178 5.19 -19.19 -12.07
N ASP A 179 3.95 -19.34 -11.66
CA ASP A 179 2.81 -18.58 -12.20
C ASP A 179 2.62 -17.21 -11.54
N GLU A 180 3.35 -16.91 -10.46
CA GLU A 180 3.24 -15.65 -9.75
C GLU A 180 4.21 -14.61 -10.29
N ILE A 181 3.69 -13.42 -10.61
CA ILE A 181 4.46 -12.23 -10.95
C ILE A 181 4.27 -11.22 -9.84
N SER A 182 5.38 -10.72 -9.30
CA SER A 182 5.41 -9.64 -8.31
C SER A 182 5.98 -8.37 -8.94
N ILE A 183 5.30 -7.24 -8.73
CA ILE A 183 5.75 -5.90 -9.10
C ILE A 183 5.93 -5.12 -7.81
N ASP A 184 7.17 -4.89 -7.40
CA ASP A 184 7.54 -4.12 -6.21
C ASP A 184 7.87 -2.67 -6.59
N ILE A 185 7.30 -1.72 -5.86
CA ILE A 185 7.52 -0.29 -6.11
C ILE A 185 7.80 0.41 -4.78
N GLU A 186 8.92 1.14 -4.72
CA GLU A 186 9.24 2.07 -3.63
C GLU A 186 9.26 3.52 -4.15
N ALA A 187 8.56 4.42 -3.43
CA ALA A 187 8.57 5.85 -3.72
C ALA A 187 8.48 6.70 -2.44
N ASN A 188 8.82 8.00 -2.55
CA ASN A 188 8.64 8.94 -1.44
C ASN A 188 7.17 9.05 -1.00
N ALA A 189 6.23 8.99 -1.95
CA ALA A 189 4.78 8.95 -1.75
C ALA A 189 4.10 8.47 -3.04
N PHE A 190 2.80 8.16 -2.95
CA PHE A 190 1.99 7.77 -4.09
C PHE A 190 0.75 8.66 -4.23
N LEU A 191 0.29 8.85 -5.46
CA LEU A 191 -1.01 9.45 -5.77
C LEU A 191 -2.12 8.39 -5.63
N HIS A 192 -3.36 8.84 -5.53
CA HIS A 192 -4.51 7.95 -5.48
C HIS A 192 -4.55 7.05 -6.73
N HIS A 193 -4.61 5.75 -6.53
CA HIS A 193 -4.53 4.66 -7.52
C HIS A 193 -3.23 4.57 -8.31
N MET A 194 -2.19 5.34 -8.00
CA MET A 194 -0.97 5.43 -8.83
C MET A 194 -0.37 4.05 -9.16
N VAL A 195 -0.15 3.19 -8.17
CA VAL A 195 0.43 1.85 -8.40
C VAL A 195 -0.48 1.00 -9.31
N ARG A 196 -1.78 0.99 -9.05
CA ARG A 196 -2.75 0.23 -9.85
C ARG A 196 -2.85 0.73 -11.30
N ASN A 197 -2.71 2.04 -11.52
CA ASN A 197 -2.71 2.64 -12.86
C ASN A 197 -1.40 2.34 -13.62
N ILE A 198 -0.26 2.32 -12.92
CA ILE A 198 1.02 1.88 -13.48
C ILE A 198 0.91 0.41 -13.92
N VAL A 199 0.44 -0.48 -13.02
CA VAL A 199 0.27 -1.90 -13.36
C VAL A 199 -0.70 -2.09 -14.53
N GLY A 200 -1.85 -1.40 -14.53
CA GLY A 200 -2.81 -1.47 -15.64
C GLY A 200 -2.24 -0.98 -16.97
N SER A 201 -1.18 -0.16 -16.95
CA SER A 201 -0.45 0.27 -18.16
C SER A 201 0.70 -0.67 -18.51
N LEU A 202 1.26 -1.42 -17.55
CA LEU A 202 2.27 -2.45 -17.80
C LEU A 202 1.67 -3.72 -18.43
N LEU A 203 0.43 -4.08 -18.08
CA LEU A 203 -0.21 -5.29 -18.60
C LEU A 203 -0.30 -5.35 -20.13
N PRO A 204 -0.73 -4.30 -20.86
CA PRO A 204 -0.72 -4.30 -22.32
C PRO A 204 0.69 -4.45 -22.91
N ILE A 205 1.74 -3.95 -22.24
CA ILE A 205 3.13 -4.15 -22.67
C ILE A 205 3.52 -5.61 -22.50
N GLY A 206 3.24 -6.21 -21.34
CA GLY A 206 3.51 -7.62 -21.08
C GLY A 206 2.79 -8.57 -22.02
N ARG A 207 1.59 -8.21 -22.52
CA ARG A 207 0.86 -8.97 -23.54
C ARG A 207 1.33 -8.73 -24.98
N GLY A 208 2.30 -7.81 -25.19
CA GLY A 208 2.77 -7.41 -26.52
C GLY A 208 1.78 -6.53 -27.31
N GLU A 209 0.76 -5.99 -26.67
CA GLU A 209 -0.24 -5.09 -27.29
C GLU A 209 0.29 -3.66 -27.41
N GLN A 210 1.26 -3.29 -26.57
CA GLN A 210 1.94 -1.99 -26.56
C GLN A 210 3.46 -2.18 -26.52
N ARG A 211 4.19 -1.23 -27.12
CA ARG A 211 5.65 -1.24 -27.07
C ARG A 211 6.17 -0.70 -25.72
N GLU A 212 7.38 -1.06 -25.33
CA GLU A 212 8.00 -0.65 -24.06
C GLU A 212 8.03 0.87 -23.87
N ALA A 213 8.35 1.63 -24.93
CA ALA A 213 8.42 3.08 -24.88
C ALA A 213 7.09 3.78 -24.52
N TRP A 214 5.95 3.07 -24.69
CA TRP A 214 4.62 3.62 -24.42
C TRP A 214 4.46 4.10 -22.97
N LEU A 215 5.06 3.41 -21.98
CA LEU A 215 4.95 3.82 -20.57
C LEU A 215 5.62 5.18 -20.32
N GLY A 216 6.79 5.42 -20.91
CA GLY A 216 7.48 6.72 -20.86
C GLY A 216 6.70 7.82 -21.59
N GLU A 217 6.04 7.49 -22.70
CA GLU A 217 5.19 8.43 -23.45
C GLU A 217 3.95 8.82 -22.64
N LEU A 218 3.33 7.87 -21.91
CA LEU A 218 2.24 8.19 -20.98
C LEU A 218 2.69 9.15 -19.88
N LEU A 219 3.87 8.90 -19.30
CA LEU A 219 4.44 9.76 -18.27
C LEU A 219 4.66 11.18 -18.81
N ALA A 220 5.30 11.31 -19.96
CA ALA A 220 5.56 12.60 -20.62
C ALA A 220 4.26 13.31 -21.03
N GLY A 221 3.25 12.57 -21.49
CA GLY A 221 1.96 13.07 -21.94
C GLY A 221 1.03 13.56 -20.84
N ARG A 222 1.24 13.13 -19.58
CA ARG A 222 0.46 13.55 -18.38
C ARG A 222 -1.06 13.38 -18.49
N ASP A 223 -1.53 12.55 -19.40
CA ASP A 223 -2.94 12.35 -19.71
C ASP A 223 -3.40 10.97 -19.20
N ARG A 224 -4.23 10.96 -18.14
CA ARG A 224 -4.79 9.74 -17.56
C ARG A 224 -5.69 8.96 -18.54
N ALA A 225 -6.34 9.65 -19.46
CA ALA A 225 -7.25 9.00 -20.39
C ALA A 225 -6.55 8.09 -21.41
N LYS A 226 -5.25 8.31 -21.63
CA LYS A 226 -4.41 7.50 -22.54
C LYS A 226 -3.75 6.32 -21.84
N ALA A 227 -3.69 6.32 -20.50
CA ALA A 227 -3.10 5.24 -19.73
C ALA A 227 -4.05 4.03 -19.63
N GLY A 228 -3.47 2.87 -19.30
CA GLY A 228 -4.23 1.63 -19.12
C GLY A 228 -5.29 1.72 -18.01
N PRO A 229 -6.22 0.75 -17.94
CA PRO A 229 -7.25 0.70 -16.93
C PRO A 229 -6.65 0.54 -15.52
N THR A 230 -7.38 0.96 -14.49
CA THR A 230 -6.94 0.74 -13.10
C THR A 230 -6.97 -0.76 -12.79
N ALA A 231 -5.83 -1.34 -12.45
CA ALA A 231 -5.72 -2.76 -12.11
C ALA A 231 -6.52 -3.12 -10.85
N PRO A 232 -6.99 -4.37 -10.68
CA PRO A 232 -7.77 -4.80 -9.52
C PRO A 232 -7.10 -4.50 -8.18
N ALA A 233 -7.90 -4.16 -7.16
CA ALA A 233 -7.39 -3.87 -5.82
C ALA A 233 -6.78 -5.10 -5.14
N ALA A 234 -7.37 -6.29 -5.36
CA ALA A 234 -6.95 -7.55 -4.75
C ALA A 234 -5.47 -7.91 -4.95
N GLY A 235 -4.86 -7.47 -6.07
CA GLY A 235 -3.42 -7.69 -6.29
C GLY A 235 -2.53 -6.77 -5.47
N LEU A 236 -3.04 -5.67 -4.91
CA LEU A 236 -2.22 -4.65 -4.27
C LEU A 236 -2.08 -4.86 -2.76
N THR A 237 -0.84 -4.90 -2.30
CA THR A 237 -0.48 -4.96 -0.89
C THR A 237 0.47 -3.82 -0.53
N PHE A 238 0.13 -3.04 0.48
CA PHE A 238 1.04 -2.10 1.11
C PHE A 238 2.04 -2.87 1.97
N LEU A 239 3.31 -2.92 1.57
CA LEU A 239 4.36 -3.61 2.33
C LEU A 239 4.77 -2.84 3.58
N GLY A 240 4.61 -1.52 3.56
CA GLY A 240 4.88 -0.65 4.70
C GLY A 240 5.64 0.61 4.34
N PRO A 241 5.69 1.57 5.28
CA PRO A 241 6.54 2.75 5.17
C PRO A 241 8.00 2.41 5.48
N ARG A 242 8.90 3.35 5.22
CA ARG A 242 10.29 3.32 5.63
C ARG A 242 10.61 4.54 6.48
N TYR A 243 11.16 4.31 7.67
CA TYR A 243 11.54 5.36 8.62
C TYR A 243 13.03 5.39 8.86
N PRO A 244 13.62 6.56 9.16
CA PRO A 244 14.99 6.65 9.65
C PRO A 244 15.21 5.79 10.91
N ALA A 245 16.39 5.16 11.01
CA ALA A 245 16.73 4.22 12.08
C ALA A 245 16.63 4.79 13.51
N HIS A 246 16.78 6.13 13.66
CA HIS A 246 16.71 6.79 14.99
C HIS A 246 15.33 6.67 15.67
N TRP A 247 14.27 6.28 14.94
CA TRP A 247 12.96 6.02 15.53
C TRP A 247 12.86 4.67 16.26
N ASN A 248 13.90 3.81 16.18
CA ASN A 248 13.96 2.49 16.83
C ASN A 248 12.74 1.59 16.57
N LEU A 249 12.17 1.69 15.37
CA LEU A 249 11.07 0.84 14.93
C LEU A 249 11.58 -0.50 14.41
N PRO A 250 10.73 -1.55 14.31
CA PRO A 250 11.13 -2.85 13.78
C PRO A 250 11.78 -2.78 12.38
N ALA A 251 12.67 -3.74 12.09
CA ALA A 251 13.50 -3.75 10.88
C ALA A 251 12.69 -3.70 9.57
N GLU A 252 11.48 -4.29 9.57
CA GLU A 252 10.62 -4.29 8.39
C GLU A 252 10.17 -2.89 7.92
N VAL A 253 10.25 -1.88 8.81
CA VAL A 253 9.89 -0.48 8.51
C VAL A 253 11.03 0.52 8.71
N SER A 254 12.22 0.05 9.10
CA SER A 254 13.44 0.86 9.24
C SER A 254 14.22 0.94 7.92
N LEU A 255 14.91 2.11 7.71
CA LEU A 255 15.86 2.34 6.62
C LEU A 255 17.24 1.85 7.04
#